data_9642ea71e006a981361395ee0c24af6a
#
_entry.id   9642ea71e006a981361395ee0c24af6a
#
_cell.length_a   1.000
_cell.length_b   1.000
_cell.length_c   1.000
_cell.angle_alpha   90.00
_cell.angle_beta   90.00
_cell.angle_gamma   90.00
#
_symmetry.space_group_name_H-M   'P 1'
#
loop_
_entity.id
_entity.type
_entity.pdbx_description
1 polymer ?
#
loop_
_entity_poly.entity_id
_entity_poly.type
_entity_poly.pdbx_seq_one_letter_code
_entity_poly.pdbx_strand_id
1 'polypeptide(L)'
;MDETILLAEDEGVATLVLNRPDKLNAFAGDMRERLYEALEAVAARPHLRALVITGAGRAFCAGGDVHHMAGLAAQGAAFDALRPLLEAGRRVVERLAALPIPTIAAVNGAAAGAGLNLALACDLRIASERATFGATFVRIGLHPDWGGTYFLPRLVGEAKAKELCWLGDVVEAGEAFRIGLVQRVVPHEAMMNEALALARRLAQAPATSVREVKGTLGASWTRTLEACIAAEVDAQQACWESPDVREGLDAFVAKRAPVFGAPAREADRPTGRFE
;
A
#
# COMPACT_ATOMS: atom_id res chain seq x y z
N MET A 1 10.57 19.37 16.87
CA MET A 1 9.87 18.05 16.98
C MET A 1 10.31 17.26 15.77
N ASP A 2 10.86 16.08 15.97
CA ASP A 2 11.26 15.23 14.84
C ASP A 2 10.04 14.84 14.02
N GLU A 3 10.16 14.88 12.69
CA GLU A 3 9.07 14.48 11.80
C GLU A 3 8.79 12.99 11.96
N THR A 4 7.55 12.64 12.34
CA THR A 4 7.12 11.24 12.56
C THR A 4 6.83 10.49 11.26
N ILE A 5 6.65 11.22 10.16
CA ILE A 5 6.50 10.71 8.79
C ILE A 5 7.49 11.47 7.91
N LEU A 6 8.33 10.74 7.19
CA LEU A 6 9.25 11.32 6.20
C LEU A 6 8.76 10.94 4.79
N LEU A 7 8.83 11.89 3.86
CA LEU A 7 8.49 11.67 2.46
C LEU A 7 9.65 12.13 1.58
N ALA A 8 10.18 11.22 0.78
CA ALA A 8 11.22 11.48 -0.22
C ALA A 8 10.75 11.03 -1.60
N GLU A 9 11.33 11.60 -2.65
CA GLU A 9 11.01 11.28 -4.04
C GLU A 9 12.29 11.07 -4.84
N ASP A 10 12.26 10.05 -5.69
CA ASP A 10 13.34 9.75 -6.62
C ASP A 10 12.78 9.01 -7.85
N GLU A 11 13.11 9.46 -9.05
CA GLU A 11 12.74 8.82 -10.33
C GLU A 11 11.25 8.42 -10.45
N GLY A 12 10.33 9.27 -9.98
CA GLY A 12 8.89 9.00 -10.03
C GLY A 12 8.40 8.03 -8.95
N VAL A 13 9.25 7.65 -8.01
CA VAL A 13 8.92 6.83 -6.84
C VAL A 13 8.89 7.69 -5.60
N ALA A 14 7.79 7.66 -4.85
CA ALA A 14 7.72 8.20 -3.51
C ALA A 14 8.15 7.15 -2.49
N THR A 15 8.94 7.55 -1.49
CA THR A 15 9.28 6.72 -0.33
C THR A 15 8.77 7.39 0.93
N LEU A 16 7.86 6.71 1.63
CA LEU A 16 7.28 7.14 2.89
C LEU A 16 7.87 6.31 4.02
N VAL A 17 8.45 6.99 5.02
CA VAL A 17 9.08 6.33 6.17
C VAL A 17 8.32 6.66 7.44
N LEU A 18 7.85 5.64 8.15
CA LEU A 18 7.33 5.76 9.51
C LEU A 18 8.52 5.99 10.45
N ASN A 19 8.60 7.17 11.09
CA ASN A 19 9.82 7.63 11.75
C ASN A 19 9.61 7.89 13.25
N ARG A 20 9.37 6.80 13.99
CA ARG A 20 9.43 6.74 15.46
C ARG A 20 10.22 5.49 15.91
N PRO A 21 11.51 5.33 15.50
CA PRO A 21 12.26 4.09 15.68
C PRO A 21 12.38 3.64 17.13
N ASP A 22 12.50 4.57 18.09
CA ASP A 22 12.57 4.27 19.52
C ASP A 22 11.27 3.69 20.10
N LYS A 23 10.16 3.84 19.39
CA LYS A 23 8.84 3.30 19.72
C LYS A 23 8.35 2.28 18.68
N LEU A 24 9.27 1.65 17.94
CA LEU A 24 8.97 0.68 16.90
C LEU A 24 7.93 1.21 15.89
N ASN A 25 7.97 2.50 15.61
CA ASN A 25 7.05 3.20 14.71
C ASN A 25 5.56 3.08 15.09
N ALA A 26 5.25 2.87 16.38
CA ALA A 26 3.87 2.82 16.87
C ALA A 26 3.16 4.16 16.64
N PHE A 27 1.89 4.09 16.22
CA PHE A 27 1.05 5.26 15.96
C PHE A 27 0.67 5.98 17.27
N ALA A 28 1.14 7.20 17.42
CA ALA A 28 0.82 8.08 18.53
C ALA A 28 0.69 9.54 18.08
N GLY A 29 0.09 10.37 18.92
CA GLY A 29 -0.11 11.79 18.61
C GLY A 29 -0.80 12.00 17.27
N ASP A 30 -0.26 12.90 16.48
CA ASP A 30 -0.73 13.30 15.16
C ASP A 30 -0.17 12.43 13.99
N MET A 31 0.51 11.30 14.28
CA MET A 31 1.17 10.51 13.25
C MET A 31 0.21 9.94 12.20
N ARG A 32 -1.06 9.65 12.58
CA ARG A 32 -2.07 9.17 11.63
C ARG A 32 -2.49 10.27 10.66
N GLU A 33 -2.68 11.46 11.17
CA GLU A 33 -3.01 12.67 10.41
C GLU A 33 -1.88 13.01 9.44
N ARG A 34 -0.64 13.02 9.90
CA ARG A 34 0.55 13.25 9.06
C ARG A 34 0.72 12.19 7.98
N LEU A 35 0.42 10.93 8.30
CA LEU A 35 0.43 9.87 7.31
C LEU A 35 -0.64 10.09 6.24
N TYR A 36 -1.85 10.49 6.64
CA TYR A 36 -2.92 10.86 5.71
C TYR A 36 -2.51 12.04 4.82
N GLU A 37 -1.95 13.10 5.39
CA GLU A 37 -1.46 14.27 4.66
C GLU A 37 -0.35 13.91 3.66
N ALA A 38 0.57 13.01 4.04
CA ALA A 38 1.60 12.52 3.13
C ALA A 38 1.00 11.73 1.95
N LEU A 39 -0.03 10.91 2.19
CA LEU A 39 -0.74 10.20 1.11
C LEU A 39 -1.49 11.17 0.18
N GLU A 40 -2.10 12.25 0.72
CA GLU A 40 -2.71 13.31 -0.08
C GLU A 40 -1.65 14.04 -0.93
N ALA A 41 -0.48 14.33 -0.33
CA ALA A 41 0.62 14.96 -1.06
C ALA A 41 1.14 14.08 -2.21
N VAL A 42 1.23 12.76 -2.01
CA VAL A 42 1.57 11.79 -3.07
C VAL A 42 0.52 11.82 -4.17
N ALA A 43 -0.75 11.77 -3.82
CA ALA A 43 -1.84 11.77 -4.80
C ALA A 43 -1.95 13.05 -5.63
N ALA A 44 -1.55 14.19 -5.05
CA ALA A 44 -1.54 15.49 -5.73
C ALA A 44 -0.37 15.65 -6.72
N ARG A 45 0.56 14.70 -6.79
CA ARG A 45 1.77 14.77 -7.63
C ARG A 45 1.69 13.79 -8.80
N PRO A 46 1.26 14.23 -9.99
CA PRO A 46 1.00 13.34 -11.13
C PRO A 46 2.26 12.68 -11.72
N HIS A 47 3.45 13.21 -11.39
CA HIS A 47 4.72 12.61 -11.79
C HIS A 47 5.10 11.38 -10.95
N LEU A 48 4.48 11.21 -9.77
CA LEU A 48 4.70 10.02 -8.95
C LEU A 48 3.92 8.83 -9.53
N ARG A 49 4.62 7.72 -9.69
CA ARG A 49 4.16 6.54 -10.39
C ARG A 49 4.14 5.28 -9.50
N ALA A 50 4.80 5.33 -8.36
CA ALA A 50 4.79 4.27 -7.36
C ALA A 50 5.06 4.86 -5.97
N LEU A 51 4.59 4.16 -4.92
CA LEU A 51 4.83 4.50 -3.52
C LEU A 51 5.44 3.29 -2.80
N VAL A 52 6.53 3.52 -2.08
CA VAL A 52 7.09 2.56 -1.12
C VAL A 52 6.85 3.07 0.29
N ILE A 53 6.36 2.21 1.19
CA ILE A 53 6.19 2.50 2.62
C ILE A 53 7.11 1.58 3.42
N THR A 54 7.90 2.14 4.34
CA THR A 54 8.79 1.38 5.23
C THR A 54 8.84 2.00 6.62
N GLY A 55 9.50 1.35 7.58
CA GLY A 55 9.73 1.88 8.92
C GLY A 55 11.19 2.24 9.17
N ALA A 56 11.46 3.31 9.90
CA ALA A 56 12.80 3.64 10.38
C ALA A 56 13.25 2.62 11.44
N GLY A 57 14.55 2.32 11.47
CA GLY A 57 15.14 1.44 12.46
C GLY A 57 14.74 -0.03 12.29
N ARG A 58 14.50 -0.73 13.40
CA ARG A 58 14.36 -2.20 13.45
C ARG A 58 12.95 -2.75 13.23
N ALA A 59 11.94 -1.91 13.06
CA ALA A 59 10.55 -2.33 12.89
C ALA A 59 9.90 -1.62 11.72
N PHE A 60 8.93 -2.27 11.10
CA PHE A 60 8.02 -1.59 10.19
C PHE A 60 7.06 -0.71 10.99
N CYS A 61 6.17 -1.31 11.78
CA CYS A 61 5.27 -0.60 12.68
C CYS A 61 4.65 -1.58 13.71
N ALA A 62 4.75 -1.26 15.00
CA ALA A 62 4.18 -2.07 16.07
C ALA A 62 2.68 -1.85 16.30
N GLY A 63 2.01 -1.00 15.50
CA GLY A 63 0.58 -0.73 15.63
C GLY A 63 0.26 0.51 16.45
N GLY A 64 -0.86 0.51 17.16
CA GLY A 64 -1.24 1.59 18.04
C GLY A 64 -0.36 1.66 19.29
N ASP A 65 -0.16 2.86 19.84
CA ASP A 65 0.56 3.04 21.10
C ASP A 65 -0.29 2.50 22.27
N VAL A 66 0.07 1.29 22.73
CA VAL A 66 -0.65 0.56 23.79
C VAL A 66 -0.58 1.31 25.13
N HIS A 67 0.49 2.06 25.40
CA HIS A 67 0.59 2.85 26.63
C HIS A 67 -0.44 3.98 26.65
N HIS A 68 -0.68 4.63 25.52
CA HIS A 68 -1.74 5.62 25.40
C HIS A 68 -3.12 5.01 25.62
N MET A 69 -3.40 3.86 24.99
CA MET A 69 -4.67 3.14 25.18
C MET A 69 -4.88 2.66 26.62
N ALA A 70 -3.82 2.15 27.26
CA ALA A 70 -3.87 1.77 28.68
C ALA A 70 -4.17 2.97 29.60
N GLY A 71 -3.60 4.14 29.28
CA GLY A 71 -3.91 5.40 29.99
C GLY A 71 -5.37 5.80 29.88
N LEU A 72 -5.97 5.70 28.69
CA LEU A 72 -7.40 5.95 28.48
C LEU A 72 -8.27 4.97 29.27
N ALA A 73 -7.95 3.68 29.21
CA ALA A 73 -8.68 2.65 29.95
C ALA A 73 -8.60 2.85 31.46
N ALA A 74 -7.42 3.19 32.01
CA ALA A 74 -7.23 3.46 33.43
C ALA A 74 -8.02 4.68 33.90
N GLN A 75 -8.30 5.65 33.04
CA GLN A 75 -9.14 6.81 33.32
C GLN A 75 -10.64 6.51 33.17
N GLY A 76 -11.03 5.27 32.86
CA GLY A 76 -12.42 4.91 32.57
C GLY A 76 -12.99 5.64 31.34
N ALA A 77 -12.14 6.03 30.41
CA ALA A 77 -12.57 6.76 29.22
C ALA A 77 -13.59 5.94 28.41
N ALA A 78 -14.66 6.58 28.00
CA ALA A 78 -15.65 5.98 27.09
C ALA A 78 -15.04 5.76 25.71
N PHE A 79 -15.67 4.88 24.90
CA PHE A 79 -15.24 4.59 23.52
C PHE A 79 -15.07 5.84 22.63
N ASP A 80 -15.81 6.90 22.92
CA ASP A 80 -15.72 8.17 22.22
C ASP A 80 -14.33 8.82 22.29
N ALA A 81 -13.53 8.51 23.31
CA ALA A 81 -12.13 8.95 23.37
C ALA A 81 -11.21 8.16 22.40
N LEU A 82 -11.57 6.92 22.06
CA LEU A 82 -10.84 6.07 21.12
C LEU A 82 -11.29 6.30 19.67
N ARG A 83 -12.56 6.64 19.46
CA ARG A 83 -13.19 6.80 18.14
C ARG A 83 -12.38 7.68 17.18
N PRO A 84 -11.86 8.88 17.55
CA PRO A 84 -11.09 9.72 16.63
C PRO A 84 -9.83 9.03 16.08
N LEU A 85 -9.16 8.20 16.89
CA LEU A 85 -7.96 7.46 16.49
C LEU A 85 -8.30 6.37 15.46
N LEU A 86 -9.45 5.71 15.62
CA LEU A 86 -9.94 4.70 14.68
C LEU A 86 -10.36 5.35 13.37
N GLU A 87 -11.07 6.48 13.43
CA GLU A 87 -11.49 7.23 12.24
C GLU A 87 -10.29 7.81 11.46
N ALA A 88 -9.25 8.27 12.16
CA ALA A 88 -8.00 8.68 11.51
C ALA A 88 -7.34 7.50 10.79
N GLY A 89 -7.27 6.33 11.42
CA GLY A 89 -6.75 5.10 10.81
C GLY A 89 -7.58 4.66 9.60
N ARG A 90 -8.91 4.73 9.69
CA ARG A 90 -9.83 4.45 8.57
C ARG A 90 -9.51 5.32 7.36
N ARG A 91 -9.39 6.64 7.53
CA ARG A 91 -9.05 7.58 6.45
C ARG A 91 -7.72 7.25 5.79
N VAL A 92 -6.70 6.89 6.59
CA VAL A 92 -5.38 6.48 6.05
C VAL A 92 -5.52 5.28 5.13
N VAL A 93 -6.19 4.22 5.58
CA VAL A 93 -6.32 2.97 4.80
C VAL A 93 -7.16 3.18 3.54
N GLU A 94 -8.29 3.88 3.66
CA GLU A 94 -9.15 4.20 2.51
C GLU A 94 -8.38 5.00 1.47
N ARG A 95 -7.58 5.99 1.91
CA ARG A 95 -6.76 6.79 1.01
C ARG A 95 -5.65 6.00 0.34
N LEU A 96 -4.93 5.17 1.12
CA LEU A 96 -3.86 4.33 0.59
C LEU A 96 -4.38 3.36 -0.48
N ALA A 97 -5.49 2.68 -0.19
CA ALA A 97 -6.11 1.74 -1.12
C ALA A 97 -6.64 2.44 -2.40
N ALA A 98 -7.10 3.69 -2.28
CA ALA A 98 -7.62 4.49 -3.39
C ALA A 98 -6.53 5.20 -4.22
N LEU A 99 -5.25 5.12 -3.86
CA LEU A 99 -4.19 5.71 -4.67
C LEU A 99 -4.16 5.07 -6.07
N PRO A 100 -4.11 5.88 -7.15
CA PRO A 100 -4.15 5.36 -8.52
C PRO A 100 -2.81 4.74 -8.97
N ILE A 101 -1.81 4.72 -8.11
CA ILE A 101 -0.45 4.21 -8.35
C ILE A 101 -0.20 2.95 -7.51
N PRO A 102 0.72 2.06 -7.93
CA PRO A 102 1.14 0.92 -7.13
C PRO A 102 1.74 1.33 -5.79
N THR A 103 1.40 0.58 -4.76
CA THR A 103 1.90 0.77 -3.40
C THR A 103 2.61 -0.49 -2.91
N ILE A 104 3.80 -0.33 -2.34
CA ILE A 104 4.64 -1.43 -1.87
C ILE A 104 4.96 -1.22 -0.39
N ALA A 105 4.59 -2.17 0.46
CA ALA A 105 5.12 -2.23 1.81
C ALA A 105 6.48 -2.93 1.81
N ALA A 106 7.52 -2.20 2.15
CA ALA A 106 8.87 -2.70 2.37
C ALA A 106 9.05 -2.99 3.88
N VAL A 107 8.74 -4.23 4.28
CA VAL A 107 8.61 -4.61 5.69
C VAL A 107 9.98 -5.01 6.24
N ASN A 108 10.63 -4.05 6.89
CA ASN A 108 12.00 -4.18 7.40
C ASN A 108 12.12 -4.96 8.73
N GLY A 109 11.02 -5.13 9.45
CA GLY A 109 10.99 -5.77 10.77
C GLY A 109 9.57 -6.05 11.24
N ALA A 110 9.31 -5.95 12.53
CA ALA A 110 8.00 -6.24 13.11
C ALA A 110 6.88 -5.35 12.52
N ALA A 111 5.81 -5.99 12.05
CA ALA A 111 4.56 -5.41 11.63
C ALA A 111 3.41 -6.02 12.46
N ALA A 112 2.84 -5.26 13.38
CA ALA A 112 1.84 -5.78 14.31
C ALA A 112 0.60 -4.89 14.40
N GLY A 113 -0.57 -5.48 14.63
CA GLY A 113 -1.84 -4.76 14.76
C GLY A 113 -2.10 -3.82 13.57
N ALA A 114 -2.33 -2.53 13.86
CA ALA A 114 -2.54 -1.51 12.81
C ALA A 114 -1.34 -1.38 11.86
N GLY A 115 -0.11 -1.69 12.31
CA GLY A 115 1.08 -1.70 11.45
C GLY A 115 1.06 -2.86 10.45
N LEU A 116 0.63 -4.05 10.86
CA LEU A 116 0.35 -5.14 9.93
C LEU A 116 -0.71 -4.70 8.91
N ASN A 117 -1.83 -4.16 9.38
CA ASN A 117 -2.95 -3.82 8.53
C ASN A 117 -2.62 -2.69 7.55
N LEU A 118 -1.74 -1.74 7.91
CA LEU A 118 -1.17 -0.77 6.98
C LEU A 118 -0.37 -1.47 5.85
N ALA A 119 0.46 -2.46 6.20
CA ALA A 119 1.19 -3.24 5.19
C ALA A 119 0.25 -4.04 4.28
N LEU A 120 -0.86 -4.59 4.83
CA LEU A 120 -1.86 -5.32 4.06
C LEU A 120 -2.65 -4.41 3.10
N ALA A 121 -2.83 -3.14 3.44
CA ALA A 121 -3.50 -2.16 2.59
C ALA A 121 -2.67 -1.71 1.38
N CYS A 122 -1.36 -1.97 1.37
CA CYS A 122 -0.51 -1.83 0.18
C CYS A 122 -0.83 -2.93 -0.84
N ASP A 123 -0.60 -2.64 -2.13
CA ASP A 123 -0.82 -3.63 -3.20
C ASP A 123 0.14 -4.81 -3.10
N LEU A 124 1.42 -4.53 -2.83
CA LEU A 124 2.49 -5.53 -2.74
C LEU A 124 3.25 -5.41 -1.41
N ARG A 125 3.85 -6.51 -0.97
CA ARG A 125 4.69 -6.60 0.25
C ARG A 125 5.98 -7.32 -0.05
N ILE A 126 7.11 -6.67 0.24
CA ILE A 126 8.45 -7.26 0.24
C ILE A 126 8.92 -7.26 1.68
N ALA A 127 9.27 -8.40 2.20
CA ALA A 127 9.69 -8.57 3.58
C ALA A 127 11.19 -8.83 3.68
N SER A 128 11.81 -8.22 4.68
CA SER A 128 13.09 -8.69 5.19
C SER A 128 12.91 -10.10 5.78
N GLU A 129 13.93 -10.95 5.70
CA GLU A 129 13.98 -12.23 6.41
C GLU A 129 13.82 -12.10 7.93
N ARG A 130 14.09 -10.88 8.48
CA ARG A 130 13.93 -10.55 9.91
C ARG A 130 12.52 -10.03 10.23
N ALA A 131 11.64 -9.90 9.23
CA ALA A 131 10.31 -9.38 9.45
C ALA A 131 9.41 -10.39 10.16
N THR A 132 8.52 -9.87 10.99
CA THR A 132 7.50 -10.64 11.68
C THR A 132 6.13 -9.97 11.53
N PHE A 133 5.07 -10.77 11.52
CA PHE A 133 3.71 -10.31 11.23
C PHE A 133 2.74 -10.82 12.27
N GLY A 134 1.95 -9.94 12.90
CA GLY A 134 1.01 -10.33 13.94
C GLY A 134 -0.30 -9.56 13.93
N ALA A 135 -1.44 -10.27 13.84
CA ALA A 135 -2.77 -9.71 14.06
C ALA A 135 -3.09 -9.69 15.56
N THR A 136 -2.31 -8.95 16.34
CA THR A 136 -2.18 -9.07 17.80
C THR A 136 -3.28 -8.42 18.62
N PHE A 137 -4.33 -7.89 18.00
CA PHE A 137 -5.42 -7.17 18.67
C PHE A 137 -6.08 -7.98 19.79
N VAL A 138 -6.31 -9.27 19.58
CA VAL A 138 -6.95 -10.18 20.53
C VAL A 138 -6.15 -10.29 21.84
N ARG A 139 -4.82 -10.11 21.81
CA ARG A 139 -3.96 -10.16 22.99
C ARG A 139 -4.25 -9.05 24.01
N ILE A 140 -4.92 -7.99 23.57
CA ILE A 140 -5.37 -6.88 24.42
C ILE A 140 -6.89 -6.70 24.37
N GLY A 141 -7.63 -7.73 23.96
CA GLY A 141 -9.08 -7.75 23.94
C GLY A 141 -9.74 -6.85 22.90
N LEU A 142 -9.02 -6.48 21.83
CA LEU A 142 -9.53 -5.61 20.78
C LEU A 142 -9.82 -6.38 19.49
N HIS A 143 -10.69 -5.80 18.66
CA HIS A 143 -11.01 -6.24 17.31
C HIS A 143 -10.00 -5.65 16.31
N PRO A 144 -9.61 -6.38 15.23
CA PRO A 144 -8.83 -5.83 14.15
C PRO A 144 -9.49 -4.59 13.53
N ASP A 145 -8.72 -3.53 13.35
CA ASP A 145 -9.09 -2.28 12.69
C ASP A 145 -8.26 -2.05 11.41
N TRP A 146 -8.18 -0.83 10.88
CA TRP A 146 -7.39 -0.48 9.68
C TRP A 146 -7.57 -1.44 8.49
N GLY A 147 -8.78 -1.99 8.32
CA GLY A 147 -9.09 -2.89 7.21
C GLY A 147 -8.54 -4.32 7.35
N GLY A 148 -8.03 -4.73 8.52
CA GLY A 148 -7.46 -6.07 8.72
C GLY A 148 -8.43 -7.19 8.36
N THR A 149 -9.71 -7.08 8.73
CA THR A 149 -10.74 -8.07 8.37
C THR A 149 -11.15 -8.04 6.89
N TYR A 150 -10.76 -6.99 6.16
CA TYR A 150 -10.98 -6.90 4.72
C TYR A 150 -9.80 -7.50 3.95
N PHE A 151 -8.57 -7.07 4.23
CA PHE A 151 -7.38 -7.46 3.45
C PHE A 151 -6.86 -8.86 3.80
N LEU A 152 -6.77 -9.19 5.10
CA LEU A 152 -6.13 -10.43 5.53
C LEU A 152 -6.77 -11.69 4.91
N PRO A 153 -8.11 -11.90 4.97
CA PRO A 153 -8.72 -13.09 4.38
C PRO A 153 -8.60 -13.16 2.87
N ARG A 154 -8.44 -12.03 2.18
CA ARG A 154 -8.22 -11.97 0.73
C ARG A 154 -6.81 -12.41 0.33
N LEU A 155 -5.86 -12.33 1.25
CA LEU A 155 -4.47 -12.74 1.02
C LEU A 155 -4.20 -14.20 1.43
N VAL A 156 -4.69 -14.60 2.61
CA VAL A 156 -4.33 -15.90 3.20
C VAL A 156 -5.51 -16.89 3.29
N GLY A 157 -6.68 -16.49 2.80
CA GLY A 157 -7.92 -17.25 2.96
C GLY A 157 -8.56 -17.05 4.34
N GLU A 158 -9.89 -17.29 4.43
CA GLU A 158 -10.69 -16.98 5.61
C GLU A 158 -10.26 -17.78 6.85
N ALA A 159 -9.99 -19.09 6.69
CA ALA A 159 -9.62 -19.96 7.79
C ALA A 159 -8.30 -19.53 8.45
N LYS A 160 -7.27 -19.24 7.65
CA LYS A 160 -5.97 -18.76 8.16
C LYS A 160 -6.07 -17.36 8.76
N ALA A 161 -6.88 -16.48 8.18
CA ALA A 161 -7.14 -15.17 8.74
C ALA A 161 -7.80 -15.26 10.12
N LYS A 162 -8.79 -16.16 10.30
CA LYS A 162 -9.42 -16.41 11.60
C LYS A 162 -8.42 -16.93 12.63
N GLU A 163 -7.60 -17.90 12.26
CA GLU A 163 -6.54 -18.44 13.14
C GLU A 163 -5.62 -17.31 13.63
N LEU A 164 -5.08 -16.51 12.70
CA LEU A 164 -4.17 -15.41 13.04
C LEU A 164 -4.85 -14.34 13.92
N CYS A 165 -6.10 -13.98 13.62
CA CYS A 165 -6.83 -12.97 14.40
C CYS A 165 -7.28 -13.49 15.78
N TRP A 166 -7.67 -14.76 15.91
CA TRP A 166 -8.19 -15.31 17.15
C TRP A 166 -7.11 -15.69 18.14
N LEU A 167 -5.96 -16.18 17.63
CA LEU A 167 -4.82 -16.55 18.48
C LEU A 167 -3.87 -15.37 18.69
N GLY A 168 -3.83 -14.42 17.75
CA GLY A 168 -2.90 -13.30 17.77
C GLY A 168 -1.44 -13.73 17.59
N ASP A 169 -1.19 -14.90 17.03
CA ASP A 169 0.15 -15.41 16.84
C ASP A 169 0.93 -14.54 15.86
N VAL A 170 2.24 -14.51 16.11
CA VAL A 170 3.19 -13.78 15.26
C VAL A 170 3.86 -14.81 14.36
N VAL A 171 3.79 -14.58 13.05
CA VAL A 171 4.44 -15.41 12.06
C VAL A 171 5.72 -14.75 11.54
N GLU A 172 6.73 -15.56 11.26
CA GLU A 172 7.98 -15.12 10.66
C GLU A 172 7.86 -14.94 9.15
N ALA A 173 8.83 -14.27 8.53
CA ALA A 173 8.84 -13.94 7.11
C ALA A 173 8.65 -15.17 6.19
N GLY A 174 9.30 -16.28 6.51
CA GLY A 174 9.17 -17.54 5.75
C GLY A 174 7.75 -18.09 5.75
N GLU A 175 7.09 -18.12 6.91
CA GLU A 175 5.69 -18.53 7.01
C GLU A 175 4.76 -17.53 6.34
N ALA A 176 5.00 -16.23 6.51
CA ALA A 176 4.25 -15.17 5.84
C ALA A 176 4.29 -15.34 4.31
N PHE A 177 5.44 -15.72 3.74
CA PHE A 177 5.56 -16.05 2.33
C PHE A 177 4.78 -17.31 1.96
N ARG A 178 4.91 -18.38 2.75
CA ARG A 178 4.24 -19.66 2.50
C ARG A 178 2.71 -19.52 2.45
N ILE A 179 2.14 -18.67 3.30
CA ILE A 179 0.67 -18.45 3.35
C ILE A 179 0.19 -17.35 2.40
N GLY A 180 1.08 -16.73 1.61
CA GLY A 180 0.72 -15.68 0.65
C GLY A 180 0.55 -14.28 1.25
N LEU A 181 0.90 -14.09 2.52
CA LEU A 181 0.82 -12.79 3.19
C LEU A 181 1.80 -11.78 2.59
N VAL A 182 2.99 -12.22 2.17
CA VAL A 182 3.99 -11.43 1.47
C VAL A 182 4.38 -12.09 0.15
N GLN A 183 4.77 -11.30 -0.86
CA GLN A 183 5.11 -11.79 -2.20
C GLN A 183 6.59 -12.13 -2.36
N ARG A 184 7.45 -11.56 -1.50
CA ARG A 184 8.90 -11.82 -1.51
C ARG A 184 9.46 -11.74 -0.10
N VAL A 185 10.45 -12.59 0.18
CA VAL A 185 11.32 -12.51 1.35
C VAL A 185 12.76 -12.42 0.85
N VAL A 186 13.49 -11.44 1.35
CA VAL A 186 14.86 -11.15 0.90
C VAL A 186 15.78 -10.88 2.10
N PRO A 187 17.11 -11.00 1.97
CA PRO A 187 18.04 -10.59 3.00
C PRO A 187 17.76 -9.15 3.48
N HIS A 188 17.92 -8.92 4.76
CA HIS A 188 17.56 -7.62 5.37
C HIS A 188 18.21 -6.44 4.67
N GLU A 189 19.48 -6.55 4.37
CA GLU A 189 20.27 -5.49 3.73
C GLU A 189 19.87 -5.23 2.27
N ALA A 190 19.23 -6.19 1.61
CA ALA A 190 18.76 -6.07 0.23
C ALA A 190 17.32 -5.53 0.12
N MET A 191 16.55 -5.59 1.21
CA MET A 191 15.10 -5.38 1.19
C MET A 191 14.71 -4.03 0.58
N MET A 192 15.32 -2.95 0.98
CA MET A 192 14.97 -1.62 0.48
C MET A 192 15.35 -1.46 -1.00
N ASN A 193 16.50 -1.98 -1.41
CA ASN A 193 16.93 -1.97 -2.82
C ASN A 193 15.98 -2.78 -3.71
N GLU A 194 15.52 -3.95 -3.25
CA GLU A 194 14.55 -4.77 -3.97
C GLU A 194 13.18 -4.07 -4.08
N ALA A 195 12.73 -3.41 -3.02
CA ALA A 195 11.47 -2.65 -3.04
C ALA A 195 11.55 -1.47 -4.01
N LEU A 196 12.64 -0.70 -3.98
CA LEU A 196 12.86 0.42 -4.91
C LEU A 196 13.03 -0.05 -6.35
N ALA A 197 13.74 -1.15 -6.59
CA ALA A 197 13.88 -1.71 -7.94
C ALA A 197 12.52 -2.13 -8.51
N LEU A 198 11.66 -2.77 -7.70
CA LEU A 198 10.30 -3.09 -8.12
C LEU A 198 9.47 -1.83 -8.36
N ALA A 199 9.55 -0.83 -7.47
CA ALA A 199 8.83 0.43 -7.60
C ALA A 199 9.23 1.20 -8.87
N ARG A 200 10.54 1.31 -9.18
CA ARG A 200 11.03 1.93 -10.41
C ARG A 200 10.54 1.19 -11.66
N ARG A 201 10.55 -0.15 -11.63
CA ARG A 201 10.00 -0.96 -12.73
C ARG A 201 8.51 -0.70 -12.93
N LEU A 202 7.72 -0.59 -11.85
CA LEU A 202 6.30 -0.25 -11.92
C LEU A 202 6.09 1.20 -12.38
N ALA A 203 6.93 2.13 -11.97
CA ALA A 203 6.89 3.52 -12.41
C ALA A 203 7.14 3.69 -13.91
N GLN A 204 7.86 2.78 -14.54
CA GLN A 204 8.10 2.72 -15.98
C GLN A 204 6.98 2.04 -16.77
N ALA A 205 6.00 1.41 -16.12
CA ALA A 205 4.87 0.76 -16.79
C ALA A 205 3.83 1.79 -17.27
N PRO A 206 2.96 1.43 -18.25
CA PRO A 206 1.91 2.34 -18.74
C PRO A 206 0.96 2.73 -17.59
N ALA A 207 0.90 4.04 -17.26
CA ALA A 207 0.18 4.51 -16.06
C ALA A 207 -1.29 4.18 -16.08
N THR A 208 -1.94 4.38 -17.21
CA THR A 208 -3.38 4.10 -17.37
C THR A 208 -3.65 2.63 -17.15
N SER A 209 -2.90 1.73 -17.80
CA SER A 209 -3.08 0.29 -17.66
C SER A 209 -2.90 -0.16 -16.19
N VAL A 210 -1.85 0.31 -15.52
CA VAL A 210 -1.59 -0.03 -14.11
C VAL A 210 -2.74 0.44 -13.20
N ARG A 211 -3.22 1.66 -13.39
CA ARG A 211 -4.35 2.23 -12.64
C ARG A 211 -5.62 1.43 -12.85
N GLU A 212 -5.98 1.14 -14.11
CA GLU A 212 -7.21 0.42 -14.43
C GLU A 212 -7.18 -1.02 -13.90
N VAL A 213 -6.04 -1.72 -14.01
CA VAL A 213 -5.87 -3.07 -13.45
C VAL A 213 -6.02 -3.03 -11.92
N LYS A 214 -5.40 -2.05 -11.23
CA LYS A 214 -5.56 -1.91 -9.78
C LYS A 214 -7.03 -1.71 -9.39
N GLY A 215 -7.74 -0.82 -10.08
CA GLY A 215 -9.15 -0.51 -9.82
C GLY A 215 -10.07 -1.70 -10.09
N THR A 216 -9.92 -2.37 -11.23
CA THR A 216 -10.78 -3.51 -11.62
C THR A 216 -10.55 -4.72 -10.73
N LEU A 217 -9.30 -5.07 -10.41
CA LEU A 217 -8.98 -6.16 -9.48
C LEU A 217 -9.50 -5.86 -8.07
N GLY A 218 -9.29 -4.63 -7.57
CA GLY A 218 -9.76 -4.23 -6.24
C GLY A 218 -11.28 -4.34 -6.08
N ALA A 219 -12.04 -4.04 -7.13
CA ALA A 219 -13.49 -4.10 -7.13
C ALA A 219 -14.08 -5.50 -7.44
N SER A 220 -13.29 -6.44 -7.94
CA SER A 220 -13.74 -7.76 -8.42
C SER A 220 -14.46 -8.60 -7.35
N TRP A 221 -14.06 -8.46 -6.09
CA TRP A 221 -14.62 -9.22 -4.97
C TRP A 221 -16.09 -8.88 -4.62
N THR A 222 -16.60 -7.75 -5.12
CA THR A 222 -17.96 -7.28 -4.84
C THR A 222 -18.81 -7.19 -6.10
N ARG A 223 -18.26 -7.52 -7.27
CA ARG A 223 -18.93 -7.47 -8.56
C ARG A 223 -19.33 -8.87 -9.04
N THR A 224 -20.40 -8.94 -9.84
CA THR A 224 -20.70 -10.13 -10.64
C THR A 224 -19.68 -10.28 -11.77
N LEU A 225 -19.57 -11.48 -12.35
CA LEU A 225 -18.72 -11.70 -13.53
C LEU A 225 -19.08 -10.76 -14.69
N GLU A 226 -20.37 -10.57 -14.94
CA GLU A 226 -20.86 -9.64 -15.97
C GLU A 226 -20.38 -8.21 -15.72
N ALA A 227 -20.50 -7.71 -14.48
CA ALA A 227 -20.03 -6.38 -14.11
C ALA A 227 -18.50 -6.25 -14.15
N CYS A 228 -17.76 -7.33 -13.87
CA CYS A 228 -16.30 -7.35 -14.06
C CYS A 228 -15.92 -7.22 -15.54
N ILE A 229 -16.56 -8.03 -16.43
CA ILE A 229 -16.29 -7.98 -17.87
C ILE A 229 -16.65 -6.60 -18.46
N ALA A 230 -17.77 -6.02 -18.04
CA ALA A 230 -18.15 -4.66 -18.47
C ALA A 230 -17.08 -3.63 -18.06
N ALA A 231 -16.59 -3.70 -16.81
CA ALA A 231 -15.53 -2.81 -16.33
C ALA A 231 -14.18 -3.04 -17.07
N GLU A 232 -13.89 -4.26 -17.51
CA GLU A 232 -12.71 -4.56 -18.34
C GLU A 232 -12.81 -3.90 -19.72
N VAL A 233 -14.00 -3.84 -20.32
CA VAL A 233 -14.22 -3.12 -21.60
C VAL A 233 -13.97 -1.63 -21.42
N ASP A 234 -14.51 -1.02 -20.34
CA ASP A 234 -14.29 0.40 -20.04
C ASP A 234 -12.80 0.71 -19.79
N ALA A 235 -12.14 -0.16 -19.01
CA ALA A 235 -10.71 -0.05 -18.74
C ALA A 235 -9.87 -0.20 -20.02
N GLN A 236 -10.26 -1.10 -20.93
CA GLN A 236 -9.59 -1.28 -22.20
C GLN A 236 -9.76 -0.06 -23.12
N GLN A 237 -10.95 0.57 -23.10
CA GLN A 237 -11.15 1.83 -23.80
C GLN A 237 -10.22 2.92 -23.26
N ALA A 238 -10.15 3.10 -21.94
CA ALA A 238 -9.26 4.08 -21.32
C ALA A 238 -7.77 3.85 -21.68
N CYS A 239 -7.35 2.58 -21.74
CA CYS A 239 -6.00 2.22 -22.20
C CYS A 239 -5.79 2.55 -23.68
N TRP A 240 -6.77 2.24 -24.54
CA TRP A 240 -6.70 2.50 -25.98
C TRP A 240 -6.60 3.99 -26.31
N GLU A 241 -7.29 4.82 -25.55
CA GLU A 241 -7.27 6.29 -25.70
C GLU A 241 -6.02 6.94 -25.09
N SER A 242 -5.20 6.18 -24.33
CA SER A 242 -3.96 6.69 -23.76
C SER A 242 -2.82 6.76 -24.81
N PRO A 243 -1.85 7.68 -24.64
CA PRO A 243 -0.70 7.75 -25.53
C PRO A 243 0.20 6.50 -25.46
N ASP A 244 0.15 5.77 -24.34
CA ASP A 244 1.01 4.61 -24.10
C ASP A 244 0.67 3.41 -25.00
N VAL A 245 -0.58 3.27 -25.47
CA VAL A 245 -0.95 2.15 -26.35
C VAL A 245 -0.21 2.22 -27.70
N ARG A 246 -0.07 3.43 -28.26
CA ARG A 246 0.66 3.61 -29.54
C ARG A 246 2.13 3.25 -29.38
N GLU A 247 2.79 3.77 -28.34
CA GLU A 247 4.17 3.42 -28.02
C GLU A 247 4.35 1.91 -27.83
N GLY A 248 3.45 1.27 -27.09
CA GLY A 248 3.48 -0.17 -26.85
C GLY A 248 3.37 -0.98 -28.13
N LEU A 249 2.43 -0.63 -29.03
CA LEU A 249 2.24 -1.31 -30.32
C LEU A 249 3.42 -1.07 -31.26
N ASP A 250 3.90 0.17 -31.38
CA ASP A 250 5.06 0.52 -32.23
C ASP A 250 6.34 -0.20 -31.76
N ALA A 251 6.57 -0.22 -30.45
CA ALA A 251 7.72 -0.90 -29.86
C ALA A 251 7.64 -2.42 -30.09
N PHE A 252 6.46 -3.02 -29.95
CA PHE A 252 6.25 -4.44 -30.19
C PHE A 252 6.53 -4.82 -31.64
N VAL A 253 5.99 -4.06 -32.61
CA VAL A 253 6.23 -4.29 -34.06
C VAL A 253 7.70 -4.10 -34.41
N ALA A 254 8.34 -3.06 -33.86
CA ALA A 254 9.75 -2.76 -34.06
C ALA A 254 10.71 -3.67 -33.25
N LYS A 255 10.21 -4.59 -32.43
CA LYS A 255 10.99 -5.49 -31.55
C LYS A 255 11.98 -4.74 -30.65
N ARG A 256 11.59 -3.60 -30.11
CA ARG A 256 12.34 -2.80 -29.16
C ARG A 256 11.63 -2.71 -27.81
N ALA A 257 12.33 -2.29 -26.76
CA ALA A 257 11.70 -1.96 -25.50
C ALA A 257 10.82 -0.70 -25.64
N PRO A 258 9.59 -0.68 -25.05
CA PRO A 258 8.77 0.51 -25.03
C PRO A 258 9.29 1.53 -24.00
N VAL A 259 9.00 2.81 -24.22
CA VAL A 259 9.28 3.92 -23.30
C VAL A 259 7.96 4.63 -22.99
N PHE A 260 7.31 4.23 -21.91
CA PHE A 260 6.02 4.78 -21.49
C PHE A 260 6.16 6.09 -20.72
N GLY A 261 5.08 6.90 -20.72
CA GLY A 261 5.03 8.17 -19.98
C GLY A 261 5.78 9.31 -20.65
N ALA A 262 6.27 9.13 -21.88
CA ALA A 262 6.79 10.25 -22.68
C ALA A 262 5.65 11.21 -23.05
N PRO A 263 5.87 12.54 -23.05
CA PRO A 263 4.88 13.46 -23.57
C PRO A 263 4.56 13.10 -25.03
N ALA A 264 3.26 13.17 -25.42
CA ALA A 264 2.84 12.92 -26.78
C ALA A 264 3.73 13.72 -27.74
N ARG A 265 4.29 13.05 -28.76
CA ARG A 265 5.12 13.71 -29.78
C ARG A 265 4.26 14.77 -30.45
N GLU A 266 4.85 15.90 -30.82
CA GLU A 266 4.15 17.02 -31.50
C GLU A 266 3.39 16.58 -32.76
N ALA A 267 3.87 15.53 -33.43
CA ALA A 267 3.24 14.88 -34.59
C ALA A 267 1.91 14.14 -34.24
N ASP A 268 1.63 13.87 -32.96
CA ASP A 268 0.46 13.13 -32.51
C ASP A 268 -0.70 14.03 -32.07
N ARG A 269 -0.54 15.37 -32.17
CA ARG A 269 -1.65 16.30 -31.95
C ARG A 269 -2.62 16.17 -33.14
N PRO A 270 -3.91 15.89 -32.88
CA PRO A 270 -4.88 15.87 -33.97
C PRO A 270 -4.86 17.23 -34.66
N THR A 271 -4.49 17.25 -35.94
CA THR A 271 -4.63 18.41 -36.80
C THR A 271 -6.11 18.61 -37.11
N GLY A 272 -6.89 18.91 -36.08
CA GLY A 272 -8.31 19.22 -36.22
C GLY A 272 -8.49 20.65 -36.61
N ARG A 273 -8.52 20.89 -37.93
CA ARG A 273 -9.37 21.96 -38.48
C ARG A 273 -10.72 21.33 -38.75
N PHE A 274 -11.65 21.59 -37.82
CA PHE A 274 -13.07 21.51 -38.19
C PHE A 274 -13.41 22.84 -38.88
N GLU A 275 -13.57 22.80 -40.20
CA GLU A 275 -14.36 23.77 -40.96
C GLU A 275 -15.85 23.44 -40.81
#